data_dd6457b182c01cce3613ecf75ebb4886
#
_entry.id   dd6457b182c01cce3613ecf75ebb4886
#
_cell.length_a   1.000
_cell.length_b   1.000
_cell.length_c   1.000
_cell.angle_alpha   90.00
_cell.angle_beta   90.00
_cell.angle_gamma   90.00
#
_symmetry.space_group_name_H-M   'P 1'
#
loop_
_entity.id
_entity.type
_entity.pdbx_description
1 polymer ?
#
loop_
_entity_poly.entity_id
_entity_poly.type
_entity_poly.pdbx_seq_one_letter_code
_entity_poly.pdbx_strand_id
1 'polypeptide(L)'
;MQIATKADDMQPAGGGFHPVPRIGEAAEHAIFSGSTLGKIAAPWVSAGIHVKQMEEHIGALRSSLICAFNQLLDLKDLNTGVHSTRLAEWALHVAGELGLDQSYLGDIEVAALLHDIGKIGIADAILNKPAKLTAEEYDLMKKHPEYGWAVLRQVPGMERASLIILHHHESYDGKGYPGGLKGEEIPIGSRIVSVIDAFDAMVSSRPYRQGLPFEEAERRLLQASGTQFDARVVDRFLPLARAEMSSVFAAAGTAVSTVL
;
A
#
# COMPACT_ATOMS: atom_id res chain seq x y z
N MET A 1 0.58 5.65 73.42
CA MET A 1 1.83 4.87 73.29
C MET A 1 2.33 5.05 71.86
N GLN A 2 3.22 6.01 71.68
CA GLN A 2 3.80 6.39 70.40
C GLN A 2 4.89 5.42 70.02
N ILE A 3 4.92 4.97 68.76
CA ILE A 3 6.14 4.46 68.16
C ILE A 3 6.24 5.15 66.77
N ALA A 4 7.23 6.07 66.73
CA ALA A 4 7.69 6.69 65.51
C ALA A 4 8.61 5.71 64.77
N THR A 5 8.40 5.52 63.46
CA THR A 5 9.42 4.93 62.57
C THR A 5 9.85 5.95 61.53
N LYS A 6 11.12 6.25 61.59
CA LYS A 6 11.94 7.04 60.70
C LYS A 6 11.83 6.51 59.27
N ALA A 7 11.48 7.36 58.30
CA ALA A 7 11.70 7.13 56.88
C ALA A 7 13.14 7.58 56.53
N ASP A 8 13.94 6.62 56.09
CA ASP A 8 15.28 6.88 55.55
C ASP A 8 15.16 7.43 54.12
N ASP A 9 15.81 8.58 53.93
CA ASP A 9 16.07 9.18 52.62
C ASP A 9 17.03 8.29 51.81
N MET A 10 16.49 7.58 50.82
CA MET A 10 17.29 7.03 49.72
C MET A 10 17.03 7.83 48.46
N GLN A 11 17.94 8.75 48.15
CA GLN A 11 18.06 9.32 46.82
C GLN A 11 18.40 8.22 45.79
N PRO A 12 17.74 8.14 44.63
CA PRO A 12 18.19 7.26 43.57
C PRO A 12 19.46 7.82 42.94
N ALA A 13 20.53 7.04 42.97
CA ALA A 13 21.76 7.30 42.25
C ALA A 13 21.45 7.45 40.75
N GLY A 14 21.81 8.61 40.19
CA GLY A 14 21.69 8.89 38.77
C GLY A 14 22.64 7.98 37.97
N GLY A 15 22.14 6.83 37.55
CA GLY A 15 22.73 6.00 36.53
C GLY A 15 22.46 6.63 35.16
N GLY A 16 23.40 7.44 34.65
CA GLY A 16 23.37 7.90 33.29
C GLY A 16 23.32 6.68 32.35
N PHE A 17 22.25 6.55 31.61
CA PHE A 17 22.17 5.62 30.49
C PHE A 17 23.17 6.10 29.44
N HIS A 18 24.38 5.52 29.44
CA HIS A 18 25.28 5.62 28.30
C HIS A 18 24.62 4.78 27.17
N PRO A 19 24.34 5.36 25.99
CA PRO A 19 23.87 4.57 24.87
C PRO A 19 24.94 3.52 24.55
N VAL A 20 24.52 2.25 24.54
CA VAL A 20 25.39 1.15 24.09
C VAL A 20 25.67 1.43 22.61
N PRO A 21 26.94 1.60 22.20
CA PRO A 21 27.29 1.86 20.81
C PRO A 21 26.74 0.71 19.94
N ARG A 22 26.11 1.04 18.84
CA ARG A 22 25.62 0.05 17.88
C ARG A 22 26.82 -0.80 17.45
N ILE A 23 26.66 -2.11 17.41
CA ILE A 23 27.75 -3.08 17.12
C ILE A 23 28.54 -2.69 15.85
N GLY A 24 27.89 -2.04 14.86
CA GLY A 24 28.52 -1.51 13.65
C GLY A 24 29.56 -0.42 13.90
N GLU A 25 29.27 0.58 14.73
CA GLU A 25 30.17 1.72 15.00
C GLU A 25 31.42 1.30 15.74
N ALA A 26 31.30 0.37 16.70
CA ALA A 26 32.44 -0.18 17.43
C ALA A 26 33.35 -1.04 16.52
N ALA A 27 32.77 -1.78 15.59
CA ALA A 27 33.48 -2.60 14.63
C ALA A 27 34.24 -1.75 13.59
N GLU A 28 33.61 -0.68 13.07
CA GLU A 28 34.25 0.26 12.14
C GLU A 28 35.45 0.95 12.79
N HIS A 29 35.29 1.41 14.03
CA HIS A 29 36.38 2.06 14.75
C HIS A 29 37.55 1.10 15.01
N ALA A 30 37.27 -0.18 15.30
CA ALA A 30 38.29 -1.20 15.51
C ALA A 30 39.07 -1.56 14.23
N ILE A 31 38.43 -1.55 13.08
CA ILE A 31 39.06 -1.79 11.78
C ILE A 31 40.07 -0.67 11.44
N PHE A 32 39.70 0.58 11.68
CA PHE A 32 40.57 1.75 11.44
C PHE A 32 41.75 1.85 12.42
N SER A 33 41.65 1.24 13.61
CA SER A 33 42.70 1.33 14.64
C SER A 33 43.85 0.34 14.45
N GLY A 34 43.80 -0.56 13.48
CA GLY A 34 44.84 -1.59 13.24
C GLY A 34 44.99 -2.62 14.38
N SER A 35 44.04 -2.63 15.31
CA SER A 35 44.04 -3.51 16.47
C SER A 35 43.78 -4.97 16.14
N THR A 36 44.14 -5.89 17.03
CA THR A 36 43.81 -7.32 16.86
C THR A 36 42.31 -7.56 16.74
N LEU A 37 41.49 -6.78 17.47
CA LEU A 37 40.04 -6.78 17.38
C LEU A 37 39.54 -6.34 15.98
N GLY A 38 40.19 -5.33 15.37
CA GLY A 38 39.89 -4.89 14.02
C GLY A 38 40.09 -5.98 12.97
N LYS A 39 41.20 -6.75 13.11
CA LYS A 39 41.47 -7.88 12.18
C LYS A 39 40.46 -9.02 12.29
N ILE A 40 39.90 -9.23 13.48
CA ILE A 40 38.84 -10.25 13.69
C ILE A 40 37.49 -9.71 13.23
N ALA A 41 37.18 -8.43 13.44
CA ALA A 41 35.92 -7.82 13.11
C ALA A 41 35.77 -7.47 11.61
N ALA A 42 36.88 -7.18 10.89
CA ALA A 42 36.87 -6.79 9.50
C ALA A 42 36.07 -7.71 8.56
N PRO A 43 36.21 -9.05 8.64
CA PRO A 43 35.42 -9.95 7.77
C PRO A 43 33.90 -9.85 8.04
N TRP A 44 33.51 -9.70 9.30
CA TRP A 44 32.09 -9.61 9.68
C TRP A 44 31.46 -8.29 9.27
N VAL A 45 32.20 -7.19 9.40
CA VAL A 45 31.75 -5.86 8.94
C VAL A 45 31.65 -5.84 7.42
N SER A 46 32.65 -6.38 6.71
CA SER A 46 32.60 -6.52 5.25
C SER A 46 31.44 -7.38 4.79
N ALA A 47 31.18 -8.51 5.46
CA ALA A 47 30.02 -9.35 5.18
C ALA A 47 28.69 -8.61 5.43
N GLY A 48 28.58 -7.86 6.54
CA GLY A 48 27.40 -7.05 6.85
C GLY A 48 27.13 -5.96 5.82
N ILE A 49 28.17 -5.26 5.36
CA ILE A 49 28.07 -4.27 4.28
C ILE A 49 27.59 -4.92 2.99
N HIS A 50 28.15 -6.09 2.65
CA HIS A 50 27.76 -6.81 1.44
C HIS A 50 26.32 -7.30 1.47
N VAL A 51 25.85 -7.81 2.60
CA VAL A 51 24.45 -8.20 2.81
C VAL A 51 23.54 -6.98 2.63
N LYS A 52 23.84 -5.85 3.25
CA LYS A 52 23.04 -4.63 3.11
C LYS A 52 22.99 -4.13 1.66
N GLN A 53 24.13 -4.13 0.97
CA GLN A 53 24.17 -3.77 -0.47
C GLN A 53 23.33 -4.71 -1.33
N MET A 54 23.33 -6.02 -1.01
CA MET A 54 22.51 -7.01 -1.70
C MET A 54 21.02 -6.75 -1.45
N GLU A 55 20.62 -6.47 -0.20
CA GLU A 55 19.23 -6.14 0.15
C GLU A 55 18.76 -4.87 -0.58
N GLU A 56 19.58 -3.82 -0.60
CA GLU A 56 19.30 -2.59 -1.35
C GLU A 56 19.15 -2.86 -2.85
N HIS A 57 20.01 -3.69 -3.42
CA HIS A 57 19.94 -4.06 -4.84
C HIS A 57 18.69 -4.88 -5.16
N ILE A 58 18.33 -5.84 -4.33
CA ILE A 58 17.10 -6.63 -4.46
C ILE A 58 15.88 -5.71 -4.35
N GLY A 59 15.87 -4.77 -3.41
CA GLY A 59 14.82 -3.77 -3.27
C GLY A 59 14.65 -2.91 -4.52
N ALA A 60 15.76 -2.43 -5.08
CA ALA A 60 15.75 -1.64 -6.32
C ALA A 60 15.25 -2.44 -7.53
N LEU A 61 15.67 -3.70 -7.66
CA LEU A 61 15.18 -4.60 -8.71
C LEU A 61 13.67 -4.85 -8.58
N ARG A 62 13.19 -5.10 -7.36
CA ARG A 62 11.76 -5.29 -7.09
C ARG A 62 10.94 -4.06 -7.52
N SER A 63 11.36 -2.86 -7.10
CA SER A 63 10.70 -1.61 -7.49
C SER A 63 10.71 -1.39 -8.99
N SER A 64 11.83 -1.68 -9.67
CA SER A 64 11.94 -1.56 -11.13
C SER A 64 11.02 -2.53 -11.86
N LEU A 65 10.86 -3.76 -11.36
CA LEU A 65 9.93 -4.75 -11.93
C LEU A 65 8.47 -4.32 -11.75
N ILE A 66 8.09 -3.79 -10.58
CA ILE A 66 6.75 -3.27 -10.33
C ILE A 66 6.45 -2.12 -11.31
N CYS A 67 7.38 -1.19 -11.47
CA CYS A 67 7.25 -0.09 -12.42
C CYS A 67 7.08 -0.59 -13.87
N ALA A 68 7.88 -1.57 -14.29
CA ALA A 68 7.78 -2.17 -15.62
C ALA A 68 6.43 -2.87 -15.84
N PHE A 69 5.91 -3.58 -14.85
CA PHE A 69 4.59 -4.22 -14.93
C PHE A 69 3.47 -3.19 -15.03
N ASN A 70 3.54 -2.10 -14.28
CA ASN A 70 2.59 -0.98 -14.41
C ASN A 70 2.62 -0.38 -15.81
N GLN A 71 3.80 -0.12 -16.36
CA GLN A 71 3.94 0.40 -17.72
C GLN A 71 3.37 -0.56 -18.78
N LEU A 72 3.55 -1.88 -18.61
CA LEU A 72 2.95 -2.87 -19.51
C LEU A 72 1.43 -2.87 -19.41
N LEU A 73 0.88 -2.69 -18.21
CA LEU A 73 -0.55 -2.57 -18.02
C LEU A 73 -1.11 -1.30 -18.68
N ASP A 74 -0.42 -0.17 -18.54
CA ASP A 74 -0.80 1.11 -19.16
C ASP A 74 -0.84 1.05 -20.68
N LEU A 75 0.05 0.26 -21.30
CA LEU A 75 0.04 0.04 -22.74
C LEU A 75 -1.18 -0.76 -23.20
N LYS A 76 -1.77 -1.56 -22.32
CA LYS A 76 -2.90 -2.43 -22.62
C LYS A 76 -4.24 -1.83 -22.20
N ASP A 77 -4.31 -1.28 -21.01
CA ASP A 77 -5.50 -0.59 -20.48
C ASP A 77 -5.27 0.92 -20.64
N LEU A 78 -6.19 1.58 -21.32
CA LEU A 78 -6.16 3.04 -21.53
C LEU A 78 -6.32 3.85 -20.22
N ASN A 79 -6.40 3.21 -19.09
CA ASN A 79 -6.35 3.83 -17.77
C ASN A 79 -4.87 4.04 -17.38
N THR A 80 -4.47 5.27 -17.20
CA THR A 80 -3.07 5.71 -17.07
C THR A 80 -2.44 5.34 -15.72
N GLY A 81 -1.12 5.08 -15.68
CA GLY A 81 -0.31 4.73 -14.49
C GLY A 81 -0.33 5.73 -13.34
N VAL A 82 -0.81 6.94 -13.56
CA VAL A 82 -1.09 7.94 -12.51
C VAL A 82 -2.12 7.42 -11.51
N HIS A 83 -3.09 6.62 -11.96
CA HIS A 83 -4.11 5.98 -11.13
C HIS A 83 -3.48 5.05 -10.08
N SER A 84 -2.64 4.10 -10.50
CA SER A 84 -2.06 3.09 -9.60
C SER A 84 -1.16 3.69 -8.52
N THR A 85 -0.38 4.74 -8.84
CA THR A 85 0.48 5.43 -7.86
C THR A 85 -0.36 6.12 -6.79
N ARG A 86 -1.40 6.85 -7.17
CA ARG A 86 -2.30 7.51 -6.23
C ARG A 86 -3.02 6.51 -5.33
N LEU A 87 -3.47 5.38 -5.90
CA LEU A 87 -4.06 4.29 -5.12
C LEU A 87 -3.10 3.79 -4.04
N ALA A 88 -1.83 3.57 -4.40
CA ALA A 88 -0.82 3.08 -3.46
C ALA A 88 -0.57 4.09 -2.31
N GLU A 89 -0.46 5.38 -2.61
CA GLU A 89 -0.29 6.43 -1.59
C GLU A 89 -1.48 6.46 -0.61
N TRP A 90 -2.69 6.44 -1.12
CA TRP A 90 -3.90 6.39 -0.29
C TRP A 90 -4.01 5.10 0.53
N ALA A 91 -3.67 3.96 -0.09
CA ALA A 91 -3.72 2.67 0.59
C ALA A 91 -2.73 2.58 1.76
N LEU A 92 -1.51 3.09 1.57
CA LEU A 92 -0.49 3.16 2.63
C LEU A 92 -0.94 4.07 3.78
N HIS A 93 -1.52 5.23 3.46
CA HIS A 93 -2.02 6.15 4.49
C HIS A 93 -3.14 5.50 5.32
N VAL A 94 -4.16 4.93 4.66
CA VAL A 94 -5.26 4.24 5.34
C VAL A 94 -4.76 3.05 6.17
N ALA A 95 -3.81 2.28 5.64
CA ALA A 95 -3.21 1.16 6.35
C ALA A 95 -2.45 1.62 7.61
N GLY A 96 -1.75 2.75 7.55
CA GLY A 96 -1.10 3.38 8.70
C GLY A 96 -2.12 3.83 9.76
N GLU A 97 -3.21 4.50 9.36
CA GLU A 97 -4.29 4.92 10.25
C GLU A 97 -5.03 3.72 10.91
N LEU A 98 -5.04 2.57 10.25
CA LEU A 98 -5.56 1.32 10.82
C LEU A 98 -4.56 0.60 11.73
N GLY A 99 -3.33 1.12 11.86
CA GLY A 99 -2.27 0.56 12.71
C GLY A 99 -1.69 -0.75 12.18
N LEU A 100 -1.68 -0.96 10.87
CA LEU A 100 -1.13 -2.18 10.28
C LEU A 100 0.39 -2.20 10.36
N ASP A 101 0.94 -3.43 10.50
CA ASP A 101 2.38 -3.66 10.61
C ASP A 101 3.14 -3.17 9.37
N GLN A 102 4.34 -2.60 9.58
CA GLN A 102 5.21 -2.10 8.51
C GLN A 102 5.52 -3.16 7.44
N SER A 103 5.66 -4.43 7.83
CA SER A 103 5.87 -5.51 6.87
C SER A 103 4.67 -5.74 5.96
N TYR A 104 3.47 -5.42 6.42
CA TYR A 104 2.24 -5.57 5.65
C TYR A 104 1.98 -4.37 4.73
N LEU A 105 2.49 -3.19 5.08
CA LEU A 105 2.38 -1.99 4.24
C LEU A 105 3.01 -2.21 2.87
N GLY A 106 4.19 -2.84 2.80
CA GLY A 106 4.84 -3.15 1.52
C GLY A 106 4.02 -4.11 0.64
N ASP A 107 3.27 -5.04 1.23
CA ASP A 107 2.37 -5.92 0.46
C ASP A 107 1.14 -5.16 -0.07
N ILE A 108 0.61 -4.22 0.72
CA ILE A 108 -0.51 -3.35 0.30
C ILE A 108 -0.07 -2.42 -0.83
N GLU A 109 1.12 -1.82 -0.73
CA GLU A 109 1.70 -0.98 -1.79
C GLU A 109 1.78 -1.72 -3.12
N VAL A 110 2.42 -2.91 -3.10
CA VAL A 110 2.53 -3.76 -4.30
C VAL A 110 1.15 -4.13 -4.84
N ALA A 111 0.23 -4.49 -3.97
CA ALA A 111 -1.11 -4.87 -4.40
C ALA A 111 -1.88 -3.68 -5.00
N ALA A 112 -1.80 -2.49 -4.42
CA ALA A 112 -2.42 -1.30 -4.96
C ALA A 112 -1.86 -0.92 -6.34
N LEU A 113 -0.53 -1.02 -6.51
CA LEU A 113 0.14 -0.77 -7.79
C LEU A 113 -0.23 -1.78 -8.87
N LEU A 114 -0.44 -3.04 -8.51
CA LEU A 114 -0.58 -4.16 -9.45
C LEU A 114 -1.95 -4.85 -9.39
N HIS A 115 -2.97 -4.28 -8.71
CA HIS A 115 -4.28 -4.93 -8.53
C HIS A 115 -4.91 -5.39 -9.85
N ASP A 116 -4.70 -4.63 -10.89
CA ASP A 116 -5.24 -4.83 -12.23
C ASP A 116 -4.31 -5.60 -13.19
N ILE A 117 -3.12 -6.07 -12.74
CA ILE A 117 -2.12 -6.71 -13.61
C ILE A 117 -2.68 -7.89 -14.41
N GLY A 118 -3.66 -8.58 -13.86
CA GLY A 118 -4.33 -9.69 -14.53
C GLY A 118 -5.15 -9.30 -15.76
N LYS A 119 -5.44 -8.02 -15.98
CA LYS A 119 -6.08 -7.52 -17.20
C LYS A 119 -5.22 -7.79 -18.44
N ILE A 120 -3.91 -8.04 -18.29
CA ILE A 120 -3.05 -8.50 -19.38
C ILE A 120 -3.59 -9.80 -20.01
N GLY A 121 -4.25 -10.66 -19.22
CA GLY A 121 -4.88 -11.90 -19.68
C GLY A 121 -6.25 -11.72 -20.34
N ILE A 122 -6.83 -10.51 -20.32
CA ILE A 122 -8.13 -10.23 -20.93
C ILE A 122 -7.93 -9.81 -22.40
N ALA A 123 -8.78 -10.31 -23.29
CA ALA A 123 -8.75 -9.95 -24.70
C ALA A 123 -9.04 -8.45 -24.91
N ASP A 124 -8.30 -7.79 -25.80
CA ASP A 124 -8.44 -6.35 -26.06
C ASP A 124 -9.83 -5.96 -26.52
N ALA A 125 -10.49 -6.84 -27.28
CA ALA A 125 -11.88 -6.64 -27.73
C ALA A 125 -12.89 -6.56 -26.56
N ILE A 126 -12.56 -7.13 -25.39
CA ILE A 126 -13.37 -7.06 -24.18
C ILE A 126 -12.91 -5.87 -23.33
N LEU A 127 -11.59 -5.77 -23.08
CA LEU A 127 -11.00 -4.76 -22.20
C LEU A 127 -11.32 -3.33 -22.71
N ASN A 128 -11.11 -3.09 -24.00
CA ASN A 128 -11.25 -1.76 -24.63
C ASN A 128 -12.57 -1.61 -25.40
N LYS A 129 -13.59 -2.41 -25.06
CA LYS A 129 -14.89 -2.35 -25.73
C LYS A 129 -15.57 -0.99 -25.50
N PRO A 130 -15.94 -0.23 -26.57
CA PRO A 130 -16.56 1.09 -26.44
C PRO A 130 -18.07 1.02 -26.10
N ALA A 131 -18.51 -0.09 -25.49
CA ALA A 131 -19.90 -0.35 -25.13
C ALA A 131 -19.96 -1.16 -23.82
N LYS A 132 -21.15 -1.33 -23.26
CA LYS A 132 -21.33 -2.22 -22.11
C LYS A 132 -20.93 -3.65 -22.48
N LEU A 133 -20.25 -4.34 -21.56
CA LEU A 133 -19.93 -5.75 -21.70
C LEU A 133 -21.22 -6.59 -21.65
N THR A 134 -21.27 -7.68 -22.43
CA THR A 134 -22.29 -8.72 -22.24
C THR A 134 -22.05 -9.44 -20.92
N ALA A 135 -23.00 -10.30 -20.51
CA ALA A 135 -22.83 -11.10 -19.28
C ALA A 135 -21.58 -12.01 -19.37
N GLU A 136 -21.40 -12.67 -20.52
CA GLU A 136 -20.27 -13.56 -20.79
C GLU A 136 -18.93 -12.80 -20.81
N GLU A 137 -18.90 -11.62 -21.44
CA GLU A 137 -17.71 -10.76 -21.45
C GLU A 137 -17.37 -10.24 -20.04
N TYR A 138 -18.41 -9.89 -19.25
CA TYR A 138 -18.22 -9.47 -17.88
C TYR A 138 -17.71 -10.62 -17.00
N ASP A 139 -18.16 -11.85 -17.23
CA ASP A 139 -17.64 -13.04 -16.54
C ASP A 139 -16.18 -13.31 -16.88
N LEU A 140 -15.74 -13.02 -18.11
CA LEU A 140 -14.32 -13.05 -18.47
C LEU A 140 -13.54 -11.92 -17.80
N MET A 141 -14.08 -10.70 -17.74
CA MET A 141 -13.46 -9.57 -17.06
C MET A 141 -13.25 -9.86 -15.57
N LYS A 142 -14.21 -10.50 -14.91
CA LYS A 142 -14.09 -10.90 -13.48
C LYS A 142 -12.97 -11.88 -13.18
N LYS A 143 -12.29 -12.42 -14.18
CA LYS A 143 -11.14 -13.34 -14.00
C LYS A 143 -9.80 -12.61 -13.81
N HIS A 144 -9.72 -11.29 -14.03
CA HIS A 144 -8.44 -10.60 -13.89
C HIS A 144 -7.82 -10.70 -12.49
N PRO A 145 -8.56 -10.73 -11.35
CA PRO A 145 -7.92 -10.95 -10.06
C PRO A 145 -7.25 -12.32 -9.94
N GLU A 146 -7.89 -13.37 -10.48
CA GLU A 146 -7.33 -14.72 -10.51
C GLU A 146 -6.08 -14.80 -11.39
N TYR A 147 -6.07 -14.11 -12.55
CA TYR A 147 -4.90 -14.03 -13.42
C TYR A 147 -3.74 -13.28 -12.76
N GLY A 148 -4.02 -12.15 -12.12
CA GLY A 148 -3.02 -11.40 -11.36
C GLY A 148 -2.41 -12.21 -10.24
N TRP A 149 -3.25 -12.88 -9.44
CA TRP A 149 -2.81 -13.80 -8.40
C TRP A 149 -1.95 -14.95 -8.95
N ALA A 150 -2.39 -15.60 -10.05
CA ALA A 150 -1.67 -16.74 -10.63
C ALA A 150 -0.24 -16.39 -11.08
N VAL A 151 -0.04 -15.16 -11.55
CA VAL A 151 1.30 -14.66 -11.94
C VAL A 151 2.12 -14.29 -10.71
N LEU A 152 1.58 -13.46 -9.82
CA LEU A 152 2.37 -12.86 -8.75
C LEU A 152 2.66 -13.81 -7.59
N ARG A 153 1.81 -14.80 -7.31
CA ARG A 153 2.05 -15.80 -6.25
C ARG A 153 3.32 -16.63 -6.44
N GLN A 154 3.89 -16.65 -7.67
CA GLN A 154 5.11 -17.39 -7.99
C GLN A 154 6.37 -16.51 -7.80
N VAL A 155 6.19 -15.21 -7.56
CA VAL A 155 7.31 -14.30 -7.36
C VAL A 155 7.64 -14.26 -5.86
N PRO A 156 8.88 -14.65 -5.45
CA PRO A 156 9.26 -14.66 -4.05
C PRO A 156 9.02 -13.29 -3.38
N GLY A 157 8.36 -13.29 -2.23
CA GLY A 157 8.02 -12.10 -1.46
C GLY A 157 6.80 -11.32 -1.97
N MET A 158 6.02 -11.88 -2.91
CA MET A 158 4.74 -11.31 -3.37
C MET A 158 3.53 -12.17 -3.01
N GLU A 159 3.70 -13.19 -2.18
CA GLU A 159 2.64 -14.15 -1.84
C GLU A 159 1.45 -13.45 -1.18
N ARG A 160 1.70 -12.56 -0.19
CA ARG A 160 0.63 -11.80 0.49
C ARG A 160 0.01 -10.74 -0.42
N ALA A 161 0.83 -10.00 -1.17
CA ALA A 161 0.33 -9.04 -2.15
C ALA A 161 -0.56 -9.72 -3.20
N SER A 162 -0.21 -10.90 -3.67
CA SER A 162 -1.02 -11.66 -4.62
C SER A 162 -2.40 -12.06 -4.06
N LEU A 163 -2.49 -12.38 -2.76
CA LEU A 163 -3.77 -12.65 -2.10
C LEU A 163 -4.63 -11.39 -1.96
N ILE A 164 -4.01 -10.24 -1.70
CA ILE A 164 -4.71 -8.95 -1.70
C ILE A 164 -5.32 -8.69 -3.09
N ILE A 165 -4.54 -8.93 -4.15
CA ILE A 165 -4.99 -8.79 -5.55
C ILE A 165 -6.11 -9.76 -5.87
N LEU A 166 -6.01 -11.02 -5.45
CA LEU A 166 -7.06 -12.03 -5.69
C LEU A 166 -8.43 -11.56 -5.19
N HIS A 167 -8.44 -10.92 -4.01
CA HIS A 167 -9.68 -10.62 -3.28
C HIS A 167 -10.09 -9.14 -3.30
N HIS A 168 -9.48 -8.28 -4.14
CA HIS A 168 -9.80 -6.85 -4.14
C HIS A 168 -11.19 -6.50 -4.68
N HIS A 169 -11.86 -7.44 -5.33
CA HIS A 169 -13.26 -7.33 -5.76
C HIS A 169 -14.24 -8.11 -4.91
N GLU A 170 -13.80 -8.61 -3.75
CA GLU A 170 -14.74 -9.13 -2.77
C GLU A 170 -15.59 -8.00 -2.17
N SER A 171 -16.84 -8.31 -1.88
CA SER A 171 -17.77 -7.40 -1.22
C SER A 171 -17.91 -7.78 0.24
N TYR A 172 -17.92 -6.81 1.14
CA TYR A 172 -17.96 -7.04 2.59
C TYR A 172 -19.18 -7.88 3.02
N ASP A 173 -20.29 -7.82 2.25
CA ASP A 173 -21.51 -8.64 2.44
C ASP A 173 -21.43 -10.04 1.83
N GLY A 174 -20.33 -10.40 1.17
CA GLY A 174 -20.08 -11.70 0.55
C GLY A 174 -20.65 -11.87 -0.87
N LYS A 175 -21.07 -10.77 -1.52
CA LYS A 175 -21.60 -10.81 -2.91
C LYS A 175 -20.55 -10.48 -3.97
N GLY A 176 -19.29 -10.36 -3.57
CA GLY A 176 -18.16 -10.11 -4.44
C GLY A 176 -17.64 -11.35 -5.17
N TYR A 177 -16.46 -11.24 -5.73
CA TYR A 177 -15.77 -12.31 -6.44
C TYR A 177 -14.25 -12.22 -6.21
N PRO A 178 -13.48 -13.32 -6.42
CA PRO A 178 -13.92 -14.62 -6.97
C PRO A 178 -14.43 -15.60 -5.90
N GLY A 179 -14.10 -15.40 -4.61
CA GLY A 179 -14.35 -16.39 -3.56
C GLY A 179 -15.68 -16.23 -2.84
N GLY A 180 -16.32 -15.06 -2.92
CA GLY A 180 -17.51 -14.72 -2.13
C GLY A 180 -17.20 -14.63 -0.62
N LEU A 181 -15.97 -14.22 -0.27
CA LEU A 181 -15.55 -14.00 1.11
C LEU A 181 -16.35 -12.88 1.75
N LYS A 182 -16.60 -12.98 3.06
CA LYS A 182 -17.45 -12.04 3.79
C LYS A 182 -16.74 -11.44 4.99
N GLY A 183 -16.92 -10.14 5.20
CA GLY A 183 -16.45 -9.46 6.40
C GLY A 183 -14.94 -9.54 6.56
N GLU A 184 -14.49 -10.08 7.68
CA GLU A 184 -13.06 -10.19 8.02
C GLU A 184 -12.36 -11.39 7.37
N GLU A 185 -13.06 -12.28 6.70
CA GLU A 185 -12.46 -13.31 5.85
C GLU A 185 -11.71 -12.68 4.66
N ILE A 186 -12.15 -11.49 4.22
CA ILE A 186 -11.47 -10.71 3.18
C ILE A 186 -10.18 -10.13 3.77
N PRO A 187 -9.01 -10.34 3.17
CA PRO A 187 -7.76 -9.72 3.61
C PRO A 187 -7.93 -8.20 3.78
N ILE A 188 -7.41 -7.63 4.88
CA ILE A 188 -7.59 -6.19 5.14
C ILE A 188 -7.03 -5.32 4.00
N GLY A 189 -5.91 -5.71 3.38
CA GLY A 189 -5.36 -5.03 2.21
C GLY A 189 -6.33 -5.03 1.03
N SER A 190 -7.05 -6.12 0.79
CA SER A 190 -8.07 -6.21 -0.27
C SER A 190 -9.24 -5.25 0.02
N ARG A 191 -9.69 -5.17 1.29
CA ARG A 191 -10.74 -4.22 1.70
C ARG A 191 -10.31 -2.77 1.51
N ILE A 192 -9.03 -2.45 1.77
CA ILE A 192 -8.45 -1.11 1.54
C ILE A 192 -8.42 -0.80 0.04
N VAL A 193 -7.82 -1.68 -0.77
CA VAL A 193 -7.72 -1.48 -2.22
C VAL A 193 -9.11 -1.33 -2.85
N SER A 194 -10.09 -2.17 -2.46
CA SER A 194 -11.47 -2.12 -2.98
C SER A 194 -12.16 -0.76 -2.76
N VAL A 195 -12.02 -0.17 -1.58
CA VAL A 195 -12.60 1.15 -1.26
C VAL A 195 -11.96 2.24 -2.11
N ILE A 196 -10.64 2.25 -2.17
CA ILE A 196 -9.86 3.29 -2.82
C ILE A 196 -10.02 3.22 -4.34
N ASP A 197 -9.96 2.01 -4.94
CA ASP A 197 -10.17 1.80 -6.37
C ASP A 197 -11.59 2.24 -6.79
N ALA A 198 -12.60 1.84 -6.03
CA ALA A 198 -13.98 2.25 -6.32
C ALA A 198 -14.15 3.78 -6.26
N PHE A 199 -13.53 4.46 -5.27
CA PHE A 199 -13.58 5.91 -5.18
C PHE A 199 -12.84 6.57 -6.34
N ASP A 200 -11.63 6.13 -6.63
CA ASP A 200 -10.84 6.67 -7.73
C ASP A 200 -11.53 6.46 -9.07
N ALA A 201 -12.10 5.28 -9.30
CA ALA A 201 -12.90 5.01 -10.48
C ALA A 201 -14.14 5.93 -10.60
N MET A 202 -14.69 6.41 -9.48
CA MET A 202 -15.82 7.37 -9.49
C MET A 202 -15.37 8.78 -9.86
N VAL A 203 -14.28 9.29 -9.31
CA VAL A 203 -13.82 10.69 -9.49
C VAL A 203 -12.97 10.89 -10.74
N SER A 204 -12.36 9.84 -11.27
CA SER A 204 -11.52 9.91 -12.48
C SER A 204 -12.37 10.00 -13.74
N SER A 205 -12.02 10.95 -14.62
CA SER A 205 -12.60 11.03 -15.96
C SER A 205 -11.99 9.94 -16.85
N ARG A 206 -12.83 9.30 -17.63
CA ARG A 206 -12.44 8.29 -18.65
C ARG A 206 -12.84 8.78 -20.02
N PRO A 207 -12.26 8.27 -21.12
CA PRO A 207 -12.59 8.76 -22.49
C PRO A 207 -14.08 8.85 -22.80
N TYR A 208 -14.90 8.03 -22.15
CA TYR A 208 -16.35 7.93 -22.38
C TYR A 208 -17.20 8.43 -21.22
N ARG A 209 -16.59 8.91 -20.12
CA ARG A 209 -17.33 9.33 -18.92
C ARG A 209 -16.55 10.37 -18.13
N GLN A 210 -17.19 11.49 -17.85
CA GLN A 210 -16.66 12.47 -16.90
C GLN A 210 -16.70 11.90 -15.47
N GLY A 211 -15.67 12.19 -14.68
CA GLY A 211 -15.64 11.85 -13.26
C GLY A 211 -16.78 12.51 -12.48
N LEU A 212 -17.23 11.86 -11.43
CA LEU A 212 -18.23 12.42 -10.54
C LEU A 212 -17.63 13.53 -9.68
N PRO A 213 -18.43 14.54 -9.29
CA PRO A 213 -18.05 15.43 -8.21
C PRO A 213 -17.72 14.66 -6.93
N PHE A 214 -16.79 15.20 -6.13
CA PHE A 214 -16.34 14.58 -4.89
C PHE A 214 -17.51 14.22 -3.96
N GLU A 215 -18.44 15.14 -3.76
CA GLU A 215 -19.59 14.97 -2.86
C GLU A 215 -20.49 13.81 -3.28
N GLU A 216 -20.64 13.59 -4.59
CA GLU A 216 -21.42 12.49 -5.11
C GLU A 216 -20.68 11.14 -4.96
N ALA A 217 -19.35 11.12 -5.16
CA ALA A 217 -18.53 9.94 -4.93
C ALA A 217 -18.52 9.57 -3.44
N GLU A 218 -18.34 10.55 -2.55
CA GLU A 218 -18.41 10.38 -1.11
C GLU A 218 -19.78 9.81 -0.68
N ARG A 219 -20.87 10.38 -1.16
CA ARG A 219 -22.23 9.93 -0.85
C ARG A 219 -22.43 8.45 -1.23
N ARG A 220 -21.94 8.04 -2.41
CA ARG A 220 -22.02 6.65 -2.87
C ARG A 220 -21.19 5.71 -2.01
N LEU A 221 -19.99 6.14 -1.64
CA LEU A 221 -19.12 5.35 -0.78
C LEU A 221 -19.74 5.12 0.60
N LEU A 222 -20.32 6.19 1.19
CA LEU A 222 -21.05 6.11 2.47
C LEU A 222 -22.28 5.19 2.37
N GLN A 223 -23.04 5.23 1.27
CA GLN A 223 -24.19 4.35 1.07
C GLN A 223 -23.80 2.87 0.96
N ALA A 224 -22.61 2.57 0.45
CA ALA A 224 -22.10 1.22 0.30
C ALA A 224 -21.29 0.73 1.53
N SER A 225 -21.04 1.61 2.49
CA SER A 225 -20.34 1.30 3.75
C SER A 225 -21.12 0.25 4.55
N GLY A 226 -20.41 -0.76 5.06
CA GLY A 226 -20.98 -1.88 5.81
C GLY A 226 -21.68 -2.94 4.92
N THR A 227 -21.76 -2.70 3.61
CA THR A 227 -22.33 -3.65 2.63
C THR A 227 -21.28 -4.07 1.60
N GLN A 228 -21.02 -3.26 0.59
CA GLN A 228 -19.94 -3.52 -0.36
C GLN A 228 -18.57 -3.29 0.28
N PHE A 229 -18.42 -2.26 1.11
CA PHE A 229 -17.15 -1.83 1.67
C PHE A 229 -17.08 -1.99 3.19
N ASP A 230 -15.89 -2.27 3.73
CA ASP A 230 -15.64 -2.24 5.18
C ASP A 230 -15.81 -0.80 5.69
N ALA A 231 -16.73 -0.59 6.61
CA ALA A 231 -17.01 0.73 7.19
C ALA A 231 -15.78 1.36 7.86
N ARG A 232 -14.94 0.55 8.51
CA ARG A 232 -13.71 1.05 9.16
C ARG A 232 -12.72 1.64 8.13
N VAL A 233 -12.63 1.01 6.96
CA VAL A 233 -11.78 1.51 5.86
C VAL A 233 -12.36 2.81 5.29
N VAL A 234 -13.68 2.85 5.03
CA VAL A 234 -14.37 4.05 4.53
C VAL A 234 -14.18 5.23 5.48
N ASP A 235 -14.33 5.00 6.80
CA ASP A 235 -14.19 6.03 7.84
C ASP A 235 -12.77 6.63 7.90
N ARG A 236 -11.74 5.84 7.61
CA ARG A 236 -10.34 6.32 7.57
C ARG A 236 -9.98 6.96 6.23
N PHE A 237 -10.56 6.50 5.14
CA PHE A 237 -10.24 6.98 3.81
C PHE A 237 -10.88 8.35 3.50
N LEU A 238 -12.14 8.58 3.84
CA LEU A 238 -12.87 9.78 3.42
C LEU A 238 -12.24 11.09 3.91
N PRO A 239 -11.74 11.23 5.17
CA PRO A 239 -11.05 12.44 5.60
C PRO A 239 -9.79 12.74 4.76
N LEU A 240 -9.02 11.70 4.41
CA LEU A 240 -7.84 11.82 3.57
C LEU A 240 -8.21 12.30 2.16
N ALA A 241 -9.15 11.65 1.51
CA ALA A 241 -9.61 12.00 0.17
C ALA A 241 -10.14 13.44 0.11
N ARG A 242 -10.88 13.88 1.14
CA ARG A 242 -11.39 15.25 1.26
C ARG A 242 -10.27 16.27 1.39
N ALA A 243 -9.26 16.00 2.21
CA ALA A 243 -8.12 16.90 2.40
C ALA A 243 -7.34 17.11 1.10
N GLU A 244 -7.09 16.02 0.36
CA GLU A 244 -6.35 16.07 -0.90
C GLU A 244 -7.13 16.79 -2.01
N MET A 245 -8.40 16.47 -2.17
CA MET A 245 -9.24 17.17 -3.16
C MET A 245 -9.35 18.66 -2.87
N SER A 246 -9.44 19.05 -1.60
CA SER A 246 -9.47 20.47 -1.20
C SER A 246 -8.15 21.18 -1.55
N SER A 247 -7.01 20.52 -1.40
CA SER A 247 -5.68 21.07 -1.75
C SER A 247 -5.52 21.27 -3.26
N VAL A 248 -6.03 20.35 -4.07
CA VAL A 248 -6.00 20.44 -5.54
C VAL A 248 -6.85 21.64 -6.02
N PHE A 249 -8.04 21.85 -5.44
CA PHE A 249 -8.88 22.99 -5.77
C PHE A 249 -8.26 24.34 -5.33
N ALA A 250 -7.61 24.39 -4.17
CA ALA A 250 -6.90 25.58 -3.71
C ALA A 250 -5.73 25.94 -4.63
N ALA A 251 -4.96 24.95 -5.08
CA ALA A 251 -3.84 25.14 -6.03
C ALA A 251 -4.33 25.60 -7.40
N ALA A 252 -5.43 25.06 -7.91
CA ALA A 252 -6.02 25.47 -9.18
C ALA A 252 -6.61 26.90 -9.12
N GLY A 253 -7.21 27.30 -8.00
CA GLY A 253 -7.74 28.65 -7.79
C GLY A 253 -6.65 29.74 -7.75
N THR A 254 -5.48 29.42 -7.18
CA THR A 254 -4.33 30.36 -7.16
C THR A 254 -3.68 30.53 -8.53
N ALA A 255 -3.68 29.53 -9.39
CA ALA A 255 -3.13 29.61 -10.74
C ALA A 255 -3.93 30.56 -11.66
N VAL A 256 -5.24 30.66 -11.47
CA VAL A 256 -6.12 31.56 -12.27
C VAL A 256 -5.98 33.02 -11.84
N SER A 257 -5.62 33.30 -10.58
CA SER A 257 -5.48 34.68 -10.06
C SER A 257 -4.16 35.35 -10.44
N THR A 258 -3.19 34.63 -11.02
CA THR A 258 -1.87 35.16 -11.38
C THR A 258 -1.78 35.54 -12.89
N VAL A 259 -2.84 35.33 -13.66
CA VAL A 259 -2.88 35.57 -15.12
C VAL A 259 -3.82 36.76 -15.49
N LEU A 260 -4.36 37.45 -14.51
CA LEU A 260 -5.10 38.72 -14.69
C LEU A 260 -4.29 39.88 -14.11
#